data_123c5a85f48cdf079e1925e9eca1316e
#
_entry.id   123c5a85f48cdf079e1925e9eca1316e
#
_cell.length_a   1.000
_cell.length_b   1.000
_cell.length_c   1.000
_cell.angle_alpha   90.00
_cell.angle_beta   90.00
_cell.angle_gamma   90.00
#
_symmetry.space_group_name_H-M   'P 1'
#
loop_
_entity.id
_entity.type
_entity.pdbx_description
1 polymer ?
#
loop_
_entity_poly.entity_id
_entity_poly.type
_entity_poly.pdbx_seq_one_letter_code
_entity_poly.pdbx_strand_id
1 'polypeptide(L)'
;MNKKPKPKFSIIRRVTLGKDARIYDQVNLYGCKIGRNTKVDAYTYIEEGVTIGDNCKIRPFVFIPSGVTIENNVFIAPHVTFTNDKYPRTHGEWKLLKTMVKKNASIGAGSTINPGVTIGENALVGAGSVVTRNIPARAIAYGSPARVVGFRGRRSRST
;
A
#
# COMPACT_ATOMS: atom_id res chain seq x y z
N MET A 1 8.64 -9.02 -30.59
CA MET A 1 7.98 -8.40 -29.43
C MET A 1 7.68 -9.49 -28.40
N ASN A 2 8.48 -9.60 -27.33
CA ASN A 2 8.18 -10.54 -26.25
C ASN A 2 6.95 -10.06 -25.49
N LYS A 3 5.81 -10.69 -25.70
CA LYS A 3 4.62 -10.48 -24.87
C LYS A 3 4.98 -10.91 -23.44
N LYS A 4 4.93 -9.96 -22.49
CA LYS A 4 5.04 -10.31 -21.07
C LYS A 4 4.03 -11.45 -20.77
N PRO A 5 4.44 -12.53 -20.08
CA PRO A 5 3.51 -13.61 -19.76
C PRO A 5 2.33 -13.06 -18.96
N LYS A 6 1.13 -13.55 -19.27
CA LYS A 6 -0.06 -13.20 -18.49
C LYS A 6 0.00 -13.88 -17.12
N PRO A 7 -0.34 -13.19 -16.02
CA PRO A 7 -0.41 -13.80 -14.70
C PRO A 7 -1.33 -15.04 -14.70
N LYS A 8 -0.85 -16.12 -14.10
CA LYS A 8 -1.61 -17.37 -13.97
C LYS A 8 -2.34 -17.45 -12.64
N PHE A 9 -3.47 -18.19 -12.63
CA PHE A 9 -4.30 -18.38 -11.44
C PHE A 9 -4.69 -17.05 -10.75
N SER A 10 -4.91 -16.01 -11.56
CA SER A 10 -5.16 -14.65 -11.09
C SER A 10 -6.56 -14.20 -11.49
N ILE A 11 -7.19 -13.39 -10.63
CA ILE A 11 -8.42 -12.68 -10.95
C ILE A 11 -8.07 -11.23 -11.19
N ILE A 12 -8.20 -10.77 -12.45
CA ILE A 12 -7.91 -9.38 -12.84
C ILE A 12 -9.12 -8.86 -13.61
N ARG A 13 -9.91 -7.97 -12.99
CA ARG A 13 -11.14 -7.44 -13.57
C ARG A 13 -11.20 -5.92 -13.44
N ARG A 14 -11.49 -5.21 -14.55
CA ARG A 14 -11.64 -3.75 -14.60
C ARG A 14 -10.43 -3.01 -14.00
N VAL A 15 -9.23 -3.50 -14.24
CA VAL A 15 -7.97 -2.92 -13.74
C VAL A 15 -7.32 -2.07 -14.81
N THR A 16 -6.95 -0.84 -14.45
CA THR A 16 -6.15 0.04 -15.32
C THR A 16 -4.67 -0.11 -14.95
N LEU A 17 -3.84 -0.49 -15.91
CA LEU A 17 -2.40 -0.66 -15.74
C LEU A 17 -1.64 0.42 -16.51
N GLY A 18 -0.75 1.12 -15.81
CA GLY A 18 0.22 2.03 -16.41
C GLY A 18 1.28 1.27 -17.23
N LYS A 19 2.00 2.01 -18.08
CA LYS A 19 3.09 1.47 -18.90
C LYS A 19 4.11 0.75 -17.99
N ASP A 20 4.55 -0.44 -18.40
CA ASP A 20 5.54 -1.27 -17.72
C ASP A 20 5.17 -1.72 -16.28
N ALA A 21 3.90 -1.59 -15.89
CA ALA A 21 3.41 -2.25 -14.69
C ALA A 21 3.61 -3.78 -14.79
N ARG A 22 4.00 -4.41 -13.68
CA ARG A 22 4.25 -5.86 -13.62
C ARG A 22 3.35 -6.47 -12.57
N ILE A 23 2.49 -7.36 -12.99
CA ILE A 23 1.61 -8.13 -12.12
C ILE A 23 2.08 -9.57 -12.14
N TYR A 24 2.37 -10.12 -10.97
CA TYR A 24 2.80 -11.51 -10.82
C TYR A 24 1.60 -12.44 -10.66
N ASP A 25 1.85 -13.74 -10.55
CA ASP A 25 0.80 -14.76 -10.51
C ASP A 25 0.00 -14.72 -9.20
N GLN A 26 -1.18 -15.38 -9.19
CA GLN A 26 -2.00 -15.60 -8.01
C GLN A 26 -2.46 -14.33 -7.30
N VAL A 27 -2.73 -13.27 -8.05
CA VAL A 27 -3.30 -12.03 -7.50
C VAL A 27 -4.82 -11.98 -7.65
N ASN A 28 -5.46 -11.18 -6.79
CA ASN A 28 -6.87 -10.80 -6.95
C ASN A 28 -6.97 -9.28 -7.00
N LEU A 29 -7.21 -8.75 -8.21
CA LEU A 29 -7.26 -7.33 -8.49
C LEU A 29 -8.57 -7.01 -9.20
N TYR A 30 -9.33 -6.04 -8.69
CA TYR A 30 -10.52 -5.59 -9.40
C TYR A 30 -10.80 -4.10 -9.16
N GLY A 31 -11.26 -3.41 -10.22
CA GLY A 31 -11.69 -2.03 -10.16
C GLY A 31 -10.63 -1.02 -9.71
N CYS A 32 -9.35 -1.37 -9.75
CA CYS A 32 -8.25 -0.55 -9.25
C CYS A 32 -7.40 0.07 -10.39
N LYS A 33 -6.60 1.07 -10.03
CA LYS A 33 -5.64 1.71 -10.94
C LYS A 33 -4.22 1.51 -10.42
N ILE A 34 -3.32 1.05 -11.26
CA ILE A 34 -1.91 0.78 -10.93
C ILE A 34 -1.02 1.55 -11.89
N GLY A 35 -0.17 2.40 -11.37
CA GLY A 35 0.70 3.30 -12.12
C GLY A 35 1.85 2.60 -12.86
N ARG A 36 2.63 3.42 -13.57
CA ARG A 36 3.75 2.99 -14.42
C ARG A 36 4.86 2.36 -13.59
N ASN A 37 5.55 1.33 -14.14
CA ASN A 37 6.67 0.64 -13.51
C ASN A 37 6.37 0.05 -12.10
N THR A 38 5.12 0.04 -11.68
CA THR A 38 4.71 -0.52 -10.39
C THR A 38 4.69 -2.04 -10.47
N LYS A 39 5.16 -2.68 -9.40
CA LYS A 39 5.19 -4.14 -9.27
C LYS A 39 4.21 -4.58 -8.20
N VAL A 40 3.36 -5.55 -8.54
CA VAL A 40 2.44 -6.20 -7.61
C VAL A 40 2.78 -7.68 -7.58
N ASP A 41 3.28 -8.12 -6.44
CA ASP A 41 3.73 -9.50 -6.27
C ASP A 41 2.56 -10.45 -5.96
N ALA A 42 2.85 -11.74 -5.99
CA ALA A 42 1.89 -12.83 -5.84
C ALA A 42 1.09 -12.77 -4.52
N TYR A 43 -0.12 -13.34 -4.54
CA TYR A 43 -1.05 -13.39 -3.40
C TYR A 43 -1.50 -12.02 -2.87
N THR A 44 -1.33 -10.97 -3.66
CA THR A 44 -1.82 -9.63 -3.31
C THR A 44 -3.29 -9.51 -3.68
N TYR A 45 -4.07 -8.89 -2.79
CA TYR A 45 -5.48 -8.58 -3.02
C TYR A 45 -5.71 -7.07 -2.98
N ILE A 46 -6.26 -6.51 -4.06
CA ILE A 46 -6.53 -5.07 -4.20
C ILE A 46 -7.97 -4.87 -4.66
N GLU A 47 -8.72 -4.09 -3.89
CA GLU A 47 -10.14 -3.83 -4.10
C GLU A 47 -10.42 -2.63 -5.01
N GLU A 48 -11.71 -2.50 -5.34
CA GLU A 48 -12.25 -1.44 -6.18
C GLU A 48 -11.99 -0.05 -5.61
N GLY A 49 -11.69 0.91 -6.50
CA GLY A 49 -11.45 2.30 -6.14
C GLY A 49 -10.04 2.58 -5.60
N VAL A 50 -9.23 1.55 -5.36
CA VAL A 50 -7.82 1.74 -4.96
C VAL A 50 -7.03 2.36 -6.11
N THR A 51 -6.19 3.34 -5.78
CA THR A 51 -5.23 3.93 -6.71
C THR A 51 -3.82 3.78 -6.18
N ILE A 52 -2.94 3.21 -6.99
CA ILE A 52 -1.51 3.06 -6.71
C ILE A 52 -0.73 3.82 -7.77
N GLY A 53 0.16 4.69 -7.34
CA GLY A 53 0.98 5.54 -8.19
C GLY A 53 2.09 4.79 -8.93
N ASP A 54 3.01 5.55 -9.50
CA ASP A 54 4.12 5.06 -10.30
C ASP A 54 5.29 4.53 -9.44
N ASN A 55 6.07 3.59 -9.96
CA ASN A 55 7.30 3.06 -9.37
C ASN A 55 7.12 2.45 -7.97
N CYS A 56 5.93 1.99 -7.63
CA CYS A 56 5.66 1.34 -6.36
C CYS A 56 6.08 -0.15 -6.37
N LYS A 57 6.31 -0.68 -5.18
CA LYS A 57 6.52 -2.12 -4.96
C LYS A 57 5.53 -2.61 -3.92
N ILE A 58 4.58 -3.44 -4.34
CA ILE A 58 3.62 -4.10 -3.48
C ILE A 58 4.06 -5.56 -3.36
N ARG A 59 4.52 -5.93 -2.19
CA ARG A 59 5.14 -7.24 -1.95
C ARG A 59 4.08 -8.32 -1.70
N PRO A 60 4.45 -9.61 -1.64
CA PRO A 60 3.47 -10.70 -1.52
C PRO A 60 2.58 -10.59 -0.28
N PHE A 61 1.35 -11.12 -0.39
CA PHE A 61 0.37 -11.23 0.69
C PHE A 61 -0.10 -9.88 1.26
N VAL A 62 -0.05 -8.82 0.46
CA VAL A 62 -0.58 -7.52 0.85
C VAL A 62 -2.08 -7.46 0.57
N PHE A 63 -2.85 -6.95 1.52
CA PHE A 63 -4.27 -6.65 1.36
C PHE A 63 -4.50 -5.14 1.34
N ILE A 64 -5.14 -4.64 0.26
CA ILE A 64 -5.44 -3.23 0.05
C ILE A 64 -6.94 -3.09 -0.26
N PRO A 65 -7.77 -2.76 0.75
CA PRO A 65 -9.21 -2.60 0.57
C PRO A 65 -9.56 -1.25 -0.06
N SER A 66 -10.82 -1.11 -0.45
CA SER A 66 -11.40 0.13 -0.95
C SER A 66 -11.12 1.31 -0.01
N GLY A 67 -10.92 2.50 -0.59
CA GLY A 67 -10.63 3.73 0.16
C GLY A 67 -9.14 4.02 0.37
N VAL A 68 -8.24 3.15 -0.08
CA VAL A 68 -6.79 3.37 0.02
C VAL A 68 -6.25 4.02 -1.25
N THR A 69 -5.42 5.05 -1.06
CA THR A 69 -4.62 5.68 -2.12
C THR A 69 -3.14 5.62 -1.75
N ILE A 70 -2.33 5.14 -2.68
CA ILE A 70 -0.87 5.04 -2.55
C ILE A 70 -0.24 5.91 -3.63
N GLU A 71 0.55 6.90 -3.22
CA GLU A 71 1.27 7.79 -4.14
C GLU A 71 2.51 7.10 -4.75
N ASN A 72 3.34 7.86 -5.49
CA ASN A 72 4.48 7.32 -6.23
C ASN A 72 5.64 6.87 -5.32
N ASN A 73 6.44 5.94 -5.81
CA ASN A 73 7.68 5.47 -5.19
C ASN A 73 7.48 4.87 -3.79
N VAL A 74 6.33 4.29 -3.50
CA VAL A 74 6.01 3.69 -2.21
C VAL A 74 6.43 2.22 -2.19
N PHE A 75 6.96 1.79 -1.04
CA PHE A 75 7.29 0.40 -0.77
C PHE A 75 6.35 -0.17 0.29
N ILE A 76 5.60 -1.19 -0.06
CA ILE A 76 4.75 -1.97 0.85
C ILE A 76 5.35 -3.36 1.00
N ALA A 77 5.84 -3.69 2.18
CA ALA A 77 6.49 -4.97 2.46
C ALA A 77 5.48 -6.13 2.55
N PRO A 78 5.95 -7.39 2.57
CA PRO A 78 5.06 -8.56 2.64
C PRO A 78 4.15 -8.53 3.87
N HIS A 79 2.93 -9.10 3.70
CA HIS A 79 1.94 -9.24 4.76
C HIS A 79 1.45 -7.91 5.39
N VAL A 80 1.63 -6.79 4.71
CA VAL A 80 0.99 -5.54 5.16
C VAL A 80 -0.51 -5.62 4.89
N THR A 81 -1.30 -5.28 5.89
CA THR A 81 -2.76 -5.26 5.82
C THR A 81 -3.28 -3.87 6.07
N PHE A 82 -3.99 -3.32 5.09
CA PHE A 82 -4.81 -2.12 5.30
C PHE A 82 -6.20 -2.53 5.73
N THR A 83 -6.86 -1.68 6.51
CA THR A 83 -8.26 -1.83 6.89
C THR A 83 -9.04 -0.58 6.49
N ASN A 84 -10.35 -0.70 6.26
CA ASN A 84 -11.20 0.40 5.80
C ASN A 84 -12.45 0.62 6.67
N ASP A 85 -12.74 -0.31 7.60
CA ASP A 85 -13.77 -0.16 8.62
C ASP A 85 -13.14 -0.02 10.00
N LYS A 86 -13.46 1.06 10.69
CA LYS A 86 -12.93 1.35 12.03
C LYS A 86 -13.63 0.57 13.13
N TYR A 87 -14.89 0.22 12.91
CA TYR A 87 -15.74 -0.46 13.88
C TYR A 87 -16.48 -1.61 13.21
N PRO A 88 -15.75 -2.68 12.80
CA PRO A 88 -16.32 -3.77 12.02
C PRO A 88 -17.46 -4.45 12.77
N ARG A 89 -18.56 -4.70 12.06
CA ARG A 89 -19.76 -5.35 12.58
C ARG A 89 -20.50 -6.06 11.45
N THR A 90 -21.30 -7.03 11.80
CA THR A 90 -22.03 -7.84 10.83
C THR A 90 -23.28 -7.15 10.24
N HIS A 91 -23.79 -6.14 10.93
CA HIS A 91 -25.05 -5.45 10.56
C HIS A 91 -24.93 -3.93 10.73
N GLY A 92 -25.74 -3.21 9.98
CA GLY A 92 -25.83 -1.74 10.01
C GLY A 92 -24.93 -1.06 9.01
N GLU A 93 -25.05 0.25 8.94
CA GLU A 93 -24.22 1.08 8.06
C GLU A 93 -22.79 1.20 8.58
N TRP A 94 -21.83 1.25 7.67
CA TRP A 94 -20.45 1.55 7.98
C TRP A 94 -19.94 2.70 7.12
N LYS A 95 -18.94 3.40 7.59
CA LYS A 95 -18.36 4.54 6.89
C LYS A 95 -16.98 4.20 6.36
N LEU A 96 -16.84 4.26 5.05
CA LEU A 96 -15.54 4.14 4.40
C LEU A 96 -14.62 5.30 4.82
N LEU A 97 -13.50 4.99 5.47
CA LEU A 97 -12.49 5.96 5.82
C LEU A 97 -11.32 5.88 4.84
N LYS A 98 -10.97 7.03 4.24
CA LYS A 98 -9.90 7.12 3.24
C LYS A 98 -8.53 7.09 3.89
N THR A 99 -7.70 6.14 3.50
CA THR A 99 -6.30 6.00 3.93
C THR A 99 -5.36 6.46 2.82
N MET A 100 -4.34 7.22 3.18
CA MET A 100 -3.38 7.78 2.24
C MET A 100 -1.95 7.37 2.59
N VAL A 101 -1.22 6.83 1.63
CA VAL A 101 0.23 6.62 1.73
C VAL A 101 0.93 7.57 0.77
N LYS A 102 1.62 8.54 1.34
CA LYS A 102 2.30 9.60 0.58
C LYS A 102 3.58 9.09 -0.08
N LYS A 103 4.02 9.85 -1.11
CA LYS A 103 5.19 9.50 -1.94
C LYS A 103 6.43 9.15 -1.12
N ASN A 104 7.20 8.21 -1.61
CA ASN A 104 8.47 7.73 -1.03
C ASN A 104 8.33 7.11 0.38
N ALA A 105 7.14 6.87 0.89
CA ALA A 105 6.94 6.16 2.15
C ALA A 105 7.29 4.68 2.02
N SER A 106 7.66 4.07 3.14
CA SER A 106 7.93 2.63 3.24
C SER A 106 7.19 2.06 4.43
N ILE A 107 6.50 0.93 4.23
CA ILE A 107 5.78 0.22 5.28
C ILE A 107 6.39 -1.17 5.44
N GLY A 108 6.88 -1.46 6.64
CA GLY A 108 7.54 -2.70 7.01
C GLY A 108 6.61 -3.90 7.06
N ALA A 109 7.18 -5.09 6.90
CA ALA A 109 6.44 -6.35 6.81
C ALA A 109 5.54 -6.61 8.02
N GLY A 110 4.37 -7.21 7.77
CA GLY A 110 3.41 -7.58 8.82
C GLY A 110 2.76 -6.40 9.54
N SER A 111 2.86 -5.18 9.01
CA SER A 111 2.21 -4.01 9.62
C SER A 111 0.72 -3.97 9.30
N THR A 112 -0.07 -3.49 10.26
CA THR A 112 -1.50 -3.22 10.09
C THR A 112 -1.73 -1.71 10.06
N ILE A 113 -2.44 -1.23 9.03
CA ILE A 113 -2.75 0.18 8.84
C ILE A 113 -4.24 0.39 9.08
N ASN A 114 -4.57 1.11 10.15
CA ASN A 114 -5.95 1.40 10.49
C ASN A 114 -6.59 2.37 9.49
N PRO A 115 -7.93 2.35 9.35
CA PRO A 115 -8.63 3.17 8.38
C PRO A 115 -8.53 4.66 8.72
N GLY A 116 -8.47 5.49 7.69
CA GLY A 116 -8.47 6.93 7.82
C GLY A 116 -7.13 7.57 8.17
N VAL A 117 -6.05 6.79 8.27
CA VAL A 117 -4.73 7.35 8.57
C VAL A 117 -4.00 7.84 7.32
N THR A 118 -3.13 8.82 7.49
CA THR A 118 -2.17 9.27 6.49
C THR A 118 -0.77 8.90 6.91
N ILE A 119 -0.06 8.15 6.07
CA ILE A 119 1.38 7.92 6.18
C ILE A 119 2.08 9.03 5.38
N GLY A 120 2.82 9.89 6.06
CA GLY A 120 3.44 11.07 5.48
C GLY A 120 4.54 10.75 4.46
N GLU A 121 4.87 11.76 3.66
CA GLU A 121 5.92 11.67 2.64
C GLU A 121 7.27 11.28 3.25
N ASN A 122 7.98 10.33 2.62
CA ASN A 122 9.27 9.79 3.09
C ASN A 122 9.21 9.13 4.49
N ALA A 123 8.05 8.86 5.05
CA ALA A 123 7.94 8.17 6.34
C ALA A 123 8.38 6.70 6.24
N LEU A 124 8.81 6.16 7.37
CA LEU A 124 9.11 4.75 7.55
C LEU A 124 8.26 4.17 8.67
N VAL A 125 7.45 3.20 8.37
CA VAL A 125 6.77 2.35 9.34
C VAL A 125 7.59 1.08 9.50
N GLY A 126 8.02 0.78 10.73
CA GLY A 126 8.78 -0.44 11.03
C GLY A 126 7.91 -1.70 10.93
N ALA A 127 8.54 -2.84 10.73
CA ALA A 127 7.85 -4.12 10.63
C ALA A 127 7.02 -4.45 11.88
N GLY A 128 5.90 -5.16 11.70
CA GLY A 128 5.01 -5.58 12.79
C GLY A 128 4.27 -4.44 13.49
N SER A 129 4.22 -3.26 12.90
CA SER A 129 3.57 -2.10 13.52
C SER A 129 2.06 -2.10 13.34
N VAL A 130 1.34 -1.53 14.32
CA VAL A 130 -0.10 -1.22 14.20
C VAL A 130 -0.26 0.30 14.16
N VAL A 131 -0.50 0.84 12.97
CA VAL A 131 -0.61 2.28 12.75
C VAL A 131 -2.05 2.72 13.01
N THR A 132 -2.26 3.39 14.13
CA THR A 132 -3.58 3.85 14.60
C THR A 132 -3.81 5.36 14.44
N ARG A 133 -2.78 6.12 14.06
CA ARG A 133 -2.79 7.58 13.88
C ARG A 133 -1.92 7.98 12.69
N ASN A 134 -2.10 9.19 12.21
CA ASN A 134 -1.27 9.74 11.13
C ASN A 134 0.22 9.70 11.51
N ILE A 135 1.04 9.33 10.54
CA ILE A 135 2.51 9.36 10.66
C ILE A 135 3.01 10.59 9.90
N PRO A 136 3.71 11.52 10.59
CA PRO A 136 4.24 12.73 9.95
C PRO A 136 5.22 12.43 8.81
N ALA A 137 5.38 13.40 7.92
CA ALA A 137 6.40 13.31 6.88
C ALA A 137 7.79 13.05 7.47
N ARG A 138 8.55 12.14 6.85
CA ARG A 138 9.92 11.75 7.23
C ARG A 138 10.04 11.07 8.60
N ALA A 139 8.94 10.88 9.32
CA ALA A 139 8.97 10.19 10.61
C ALA A 139 9.35 8.71 10.44
N ILE A 140 10.04 8.20 11.46
CA ILE A 140 10.27 6.78 11.68
C ILE A 140 9.33 6.38 12.83
N ALA A 141 8.43 5.43 12.57
CA ALA A 141 7.46 5.00 13.55
C ALA A 141 7.37 3.48 13.59
N TYR A 142 7.27 2.90 14.77
CA TYR A 142 7.04 1.46 14.94
C TYR A 142 6.35 1.14 16.27
N GLY A 143 5.92 -0.10 16.40
CA GLY A 143 5.28 -0.65 17.59
C GLY A 143 3.78 -0.88 17.44
N SER A 144 3.16 -1.41 18.48
CA SER A 144 1.71 -1.65 18.58
C SER A 144 1.17 -1.04 19.87
N PRO A 145 0.54 0.14 19.81
CA PRO A 145 0.36 1.00 18.66
C PRO A 145 1.67 1.71 18.23
N ALA A 146 1.82 1.98 16.94
CA ALA A 146 3.00 2.66 16.39
C ALA A 146 3.19 4.06 16.98
N ARG A 147 4.43 4.38 17.34
CA ARG A 147 4.84 5.70 17.85
C ARG A 147 6.01 6.22 17.04
N VAL A 148 6.05 7.52 16.82
CA VAL A 148 7.18 8.19 16.21
C VAL A 148 8.37 8.13 17.18
N VAL A 149 9.48 7.59 16.71
CA VAL A 149 10.72 7.42 17.47
C VAL A 149 11.87 8.26 16.92
N GLY A 150 11.68 8.87 15.75
CA GLY A 150 12.69 9.70 15.12
C GLY A 150 12.26 10.17 13.74
N PHE A 151 13.18 10.81 13.03
CA PHE A 151 12.96 11.31 11.68
C PHE A 151 14.14 10.96 10.78
N ARG A 152 13.85 10.63 9.51
CA ARG A 152 14.90 10.44 8.50
C ARG A 152 15.63 11.76 8.25
N GLY A 153 16.97 11.74 8.29
CA GLY A 153 17.82 12.86 7.89
C GLY A 153 17.51 13.32 6.46
N ARG A 154 17.81 14.57 6.12
CA ARG A 154 17.84 14.98 4.70
C ARG A 154 18.93 14.15 4.03
N ARG A 155 18.57 13.41 2.94
CA ARG A 155 19.63 12.91 2.05
C ARG A 155 20.43 14.13 1.58
N SER A 156 21.68 14.24 1.99
CA SER A 156 22.62 15.13 1.32
C SER A 156 22.63 14.66 -0.14
N ARG A 157 22.35 15.55 -1.09
CA ARG A 157 22.67 15.29 -2.49
C ARG A 157 24.20 15.22 -2.52
N SER A 158 24.74 14.00 -2.62
CA SER A 158 26.13 13.85 -3.06
C SER A 158 26.19 14.43 -4.47
N THR A 159 26.91 15.52 -4.58
CA THR A 159 27.39 16.14 -5.82
C THR A 159 28.21 15.13 -6.61
#